data_3a106ca401e2efedf7b8c09ca27c776f
#
_entry.id   3a106ca401e2efedf7b8c09ca27c776f
#
_cell.length_a   1.000
_cell.length_b   1.000
_cell.length_c   1.000
_cell.angle_alpha   90.00
_cell.angle_beta   90.00
_cell.angle_gamma   90.00
#
_symmetry.space_group_name_H-M   'P 1'
#
loop_
_entity.id
_entity.type
_entity.pdbx_description
1 polymer ?
#
loop_
_entity_poly.entity_id
_entity_poly.type
_entity_poly.pdbx_seq_one_letter_code
_entity_poly.pdbx_strand_id
1 'polypeptide(L)'
;MANNKSEFTIILQPILFITAVILAVGAIGYFTLGKDAETIQGQVEVTEYRVSGKVPGRIQAFYVHEGQHVKAGDTLVRLDAPEVTAKMEQARGAEEAAQAMSEKANRGTRREQVQGALEMWKKAQAGVAIAEKTYKRIKNLYDEGVVPAQKLDEISAQRDAAVATERAAHSQYQMAVNGAQREDKAAAEATVARARGAVNEVASYIRETVLTASADGEVSEIFPKVGELVGQGSPIMNVSVMDDLWVTFNVREDLLKNLKMGAVVKGFVPALDNREIDMKVYYLKDLGSYAAW
;
A
#
# COMPACT_ATOMS: atom_id res chain seq x y z
N MET A 1 96.91 -14.01 -60.87
CA MET A 1 96.08 -13.36 -59.84
C MET A 1 94.72 -12.92 -60.46
N ALA A 2 93.80 -13.80 -60.76
CA ALA A 2 92.51 -13.48 -61.32
C ALA A 2 91.55 -14.71 -61.19
N ASN A 3 91.17 -15.09 -59.92
CA ASN A 3 90.15 -16.11 -59.79
C ASN A 3 89.42 -16.12 -58.49
N ASN A 4 89.37 -14.96 -57.76
CA ASN A 4 88.71 -14.92 -56.46
C ASN A 4 87.45 -13.98 -56.40
N LYS A 5 87.09 -13.35 -57.51
CA LYS A 5 85.86 -12.48 -57.57
C LYS A 5 84.59 -13.17 -57.99
N SER A 6 84.69 -14.32 -58.64
CA SER A 6 83.52 -15.04 -59.16
C SER A 6 82.83 -15.91 -58.08
N GLU A 7 83.59 -16.47 -57.16
CA GLU A 7 83.02 -17.30 -56.06
C GLU A 7 82.27 -16.48 -55.00
N PHE A 8 82.73 -15.24 -54.71
CA PHE A 8 82.06 -14.38 -53.77
C PHE A 8 80.71 -13.85 -54.21
N THR A 9 80.56 -13.66 -55.56
CA THR A 9 79.31 -13.21 -56.09
C THR A 9 78.29 -14.37 -56.20
N ILE A 10 78.73 -15.61 -56.41
CA ILE A 10 77.85 -16.81 -56.48
C ILE A 10 77.20 -17.17 -55.13
N ILE A 11 77.94 -16.88 -54.05
CA ILE A 11 77.44 -17.12 -52.64
C ILE A 11 76.65 -15.94 -52.15
N LEU A 12 76.94 -14.68 -52.49
CA LEU A 12 76.33 -13.48 -52.04
C LEU A 12 74.87 -13.27 -52.54
N GLN A 13 74.61 -13.67 -53.82
CA GLN A 13 73.29 -13.56 -54.47
C GLN A 13 72.22 -14.42 -53.81
N PRO A 14 72.43 -15.71 -53.47
CA PRO A 14 71.41 -16.52 -52.81
C PRO A 14 71.19 -16.05 -51.34
N ILE A 15 72.23 -15.56 -50.64
CA ILE A 15 72.10 -15.03 -49.30
C ILE A 15 71.26 -13.74 -49.31
N LEU A 16 71.48 -12.85 -50.29
CA LEU A 16 70.70 -11.62 -50.41
C LEU A 16 69.22 -11.90 -50.80
N PHE A 17 68.99 -12.92 -51.55
CA PHE A 17 67.63 -13.39 -51.92
C PHE A 17 66.91 -14.01 -50.73
N ILE A 18 67.58 -14.84 -49.94
CA ILE A 18 67.04 -15.44 -48.74
C ILE A 18 66.73 -14.35 -47.68
N THR A 19 67.61 -13.38 -47.49
CA THR A 19 67.35 -12.27 -46.56
C THR A 19 66.19 -11.37 -47.03
N ALA A 20 66.03 -11.13 -48.33
CA ALA A 20 64.92 -10.39 -48.91
C ALA A 20 63.58 -11.15 -48.73
N VAL A 21 63.62 -12.47 -48.89
CA VAL A 21 62.44 -13.34 -48.67
C VAL A 21 62.06 -13.37 -47.20
N ILE A 22 63.03 -13.45 -46.26
CA ILE A 22 62.76 -13.41 -44.84
C ILE A 22 62.19 -12.04 -44.42
N LEU A 23 62.71 -10.94 -44.97
CA LEU A 23 62.17 -9.61 -44.72
C LEU A 23 60.76 -9.42 -45.29
N ALA A 24 60.52 -9.96 -46.49
CA ALA A 24 59.19 -9.92 -47.12
C ALA A 24 58.15 -10.76 -46.32
N VAL A 25 58.51 -11.96 -45.88
CA VAL A 25 57.67 -12.81 -45.04
C VAL A 25 57.46 -12.16 -43.67
N GLY A 26 58.49 -11.54 -43.05
CA GLY A 26 58.38 -10.79 -41.83
C GLY A 26 57.48 -9.55 -41.94
N ALA A 27 57.59 -8.81 -43.08
CA ALA A 27 56.69 -7.69 -43.36
C ALA A 27 55.24 -8.12 -43.59
N ILE A 28 55.05 -9.19 -44.37
CA ILE A 28 53.69 -9.77 -44.57
C ILE A 28 53.13 -10.26 -43.23
N GLY A 29 53.91 -10.97 -42.43
CA GLY A 29 53.50 -11.38 -41.08
C GLY A 29 53.15 -10.19 -40.16
N TYR A 30 53.95 -9.12 -40.21
CA TYR A 30 53.69 -7.92 -39.45
C TYR A 30 52.39 -7.18 -39.86
N PHE A 31 52.11 -7.17 -41.19
CA PHE A 31 50.90 -6.55 -41.73
C PHE A 31 49.66 -7.47 -41.65
N THR A 32 49.80 -8.80 -41.65
CA THR A 32 48.70 -9.74 -41.56
C THR A 32 48.34 -10.15 -40.14
N LEU A 33 49.29 -10.13 -39.20
CA LEU A 33 49.05 -10.21 -37.75
C LEU A 33 48.77 -8.80 -37.17
N GLY A 34 47.99 -8.00 -37.90
CA GLY A 34 47.45 -6.74 -37.33
C GLY A 34 46.79 -7.05 -36.00
N LYS A 35 47.00 -6.23 -35.00
CA LYS A 35 46.36 -6.33 -33.68
C LYS A 35 44.88 -6.49 -33.90
N ASP A 36 44.34 -7.66 -33.55
CA ASP A 36 42.92 -7.88 -33.51
C ASP A 36 42.31 -6.76 -32.66
N ALA A 37 41.30 -6.08 -33.18
CA ALA A 37 40.65 -5.03 -32.41
C ALA A 37 40.13 -5.65 -31.09
N GLU A 38 40.58 -5.13 -29.98
CA GLU A 38 40.19 -5.63 -28.67
C GLU A 38 38.69 -5.43 -28.49
N THR A 39 37.95 -6.54 -28.58
CA THR A 39 36.50 -6.53 -28.44
C THR A 39 36.13 -6.74 -26.98
N ILE A 40 35.36 -5.82 -26.44
CA ILE A 40 34.83 -5.91 -25.07
C ILE A 40 33.42 -6.47 -25.16
N GLN A 41 33.17 -7.55 -24.43
CA GLN A 41 31.84 -8.13 -24.34
C GLN A 41 30.99 -7.36 -23.33
N GLY A 42 29.76 -7.01 -23.72
CA GLY A 42 28.76 -6.41 -22.84
C GLY A 42 27.58 -7.35 -22.64
N GLN A 43 26.90 -7.17 -21.56
CA GLN A 43 25.66 -7.87 -21.22
C GLN A 43 24.49 -6.90 -21.29
N VAL A 44 23.45 -7.28 -22.06
CA VAL A 44 22.19 -6.52 -22.09
C VAL A 44 21.42 -6.80 -20.81
N GLU A 45 21.05 -5.75 -20.12
CA GLU A 45 20.25 -5.78 -18.91
C GLU A 45 18.98 -4.96 -19.12
N VAL A 46 17.98 -5.20 -18.28
CA VAL A 46 16.67 -4.55 -18.32
C VAL A 46 16.25 -4.20 -16.90
N THR A 47 15.49 -3.12 -16.75
CA THR A 47 14.84 -2.83 -15.47
C THR A 47 13.81 -3.90 -15.17
N GLU A 48 13.97 -4.55 -14.03
CA GLU A 48 13.02 -5.52 -13.50
C GLU A 48 12.37 -5.03 -12.22
N TYR A 49 11.07 -5.21 -12.11
CA TYR A 49 10.39 -5.04 -10.84
C TYR A 49 9.81 -6.36 -10.34
N ARG A 50 9.90 -6.53 -9.02
CA ARG A 50 9.36 -7.72 -8.35
C ARG A 50 7.92 -7.50 -7.96
N VAL A 51 7.07 -8.42 -8.38
CA VAL A 51 5.70 -8.52 -7.91
C VAL A 51 5.71 -9.37 -6.64
N SER A 52 5.29 -8.77 -5.53
CA SER A 52 5.21 -9.44 -4.22
C SER A 52 3.90 -9.11 -3.53
N GLY A 53 3.36 -10.07 -2.78
CA GLY A 53 2.10 -9.90 -2.03
C GLY A 53 2.32 -9.16 -0.72
N LYS A 54 1.43 -8.22 -0.41
CA LYS A 54 1.36 -7.56 0.90
C LYS A 54 0.69 -8.45 1.97
N VAL A 55 -0.06 -9.46 1.53
CA VAL A 55 -0.82 -10.39 2.36
C VAL A 55 -0.27 -11.79 2.12
N PRO A 56 -0.02 -12.57 3.18
CA PRO A 56 0.31 -13.97 3.02
C PRO A 56 -0.90 -14.73 2.49
N GLY A 57 -0.66 -15.72 1.63
CA GLY A 57 -1.72 -16.53 1.06
C GLY A 57 -1.20 -17.67 0.21
N ARG A 58 -2.07 -18.56 -0.20
CA ARG A 58 -1.75 -19.66 -1.11
C ARG A 58 -2.01 -19.21 -2.54
N ILE A 59 -1.09 -19.53 -3.46
CA ILE A 59 -1.30 -19.25 -4.89
C ILE A 59 -2.52 -20.05 -5.37
N GLN A 60 -3.58 -19.34 -5.72
CA GLN A 60 -4.79 -19.93 -6.28
C GLN A 60 -4.64 -20.19 -7.78
N ALA A 61 -4.20 -19.17 -8.51
CA ALA A 61 -3.99 -19.25 -9.96
C ALA A 61 -3.07 -18.13 -10.44
N PHE A 62 -2.27 -18.44 -11.47
CA PHE A 62 -1.63 -17.44 -12.32
C PHE A 62 -2.50 -17.19 -13.54
N TYR A 63 -2.58 -15.94 -13.99
CA TYR A 63 -3.28 -15.53 -15.20
C TYR A 63 -2.33 -15.23 -16.35
N VAL A 64 -1.03 -15.33 -16.07
CA VAL A 64 0.05 -15.08 -17.00
C VAL A 64 1.08 -16.22 -16.93
N HIS A 65 1.93 -16.31 -17.93
CA HIS A 65 3.07 -17.25 -18.00
C HIS A 65 4.37 -16.49 -18.31
N GLU A 66 5.49 -17.13 -18.07
CA GLU A 66 6.82 -16.60 -18.42
C GLU A 66 6.91 -16.32 -19.92
N GLY A 67 7.52 -15.21 -20.29
CA GLY A 67 7.60 -14.72 -21.68
C GLY A 67 6.34 -14.00 -22.16
N GLN A 68 5.33 -13.81 -21.31
CA GLN A 68 4.11 -13.10 -21.72
C GLN A 68 4.24 -11.59 -21.47
N HIS A 69 3.86 -10.80 -22.49
CA HIS A 69 3.72 -9.36 -22.34
C HIS A 69 2.47 -9.01 -21.53
N VAL A 70 2.62 -8.09 -20.60
CA VAL A 70 1.58 -7.59 -19.72
C VAL A 70 1.53 -6.07 -19.75
N LYS A 71 0.35 -5.51 -19.51
CA LYS A 71 0.12 -4.06 -19.38
C LYS A 71 -0.13 -3.69 -17.92
N ALA A 72 0.17 -2.45 -17.57
CA ALA A 72 -0.16 -1.91 -16.27
C ALA A 72 -1.66 -2.11 -15.96
N GLY A 73 -1.94 -2.72 -14.79
CA GLY A 73 -3.29 -3.09 -14.35
C GLY A 73 -3.74 -4.50 -14.73
N ASP A 74 -3.03 -5.23 -15.59
CA ASP A 74 -3.36 -6.61 -15.89
C ASP A 74 -3.23 -7.48 -14.64
N THR A 75 -4.18 -8.40 -14.44
CA THR A 75 -4.14 -9.33 -13.31
C THR A 75 -3.09 -10.41 -13.58
N LEU A 76 -2.14 -10.53 -12.67
CA LEU A 76 -1.02 -11.47 -12.77
C LEU A 76 -1.29 -12.76 -11.99
N VAL A 77 -1.70 -12.64 -10.73
CA VAL A 77 -1.89 -13.78 -9.83
C VAL A 77 -3.00 -13.49 -8.83
N ARG A 78 -3.70 -14.53 -8.42
CA ARG A 78 -4.67 -14.50 -7.34
C ARG A 78 -4.18 -15.38 -6.18
N LEU A 79 -4.26 -14.80 -4.98
CA LEU A 79 -3.96 -15.48 -3.73
C LEU A 79 -5.27 -15.92 -3.06
N ASP A 80 -5.27 -17.10 -2.48
CA ASP A 80 -6.29 -17.55 -1.54
C ASP A 80 -5.79 -17.25 -0.11
N ALA A 81 -6.55 -16.41 0.59
CA ALA A 81 -6.25 -15.93 1.94
C ALA A 81 -7.51 -15.98 2.82
N PRO A 82 -7.95 -17.17 3.25
CA PRO A 82 -9.19 -17.35 4.01
C PRO A 82 -9.17 -16.58 5.34
N GLU A 83 -7.99 -16.36 5.94
CA GLU A 83 -7.84 -15.59 7.17
C GLU A 83 -8.28 -14.13 6.97
N VAL A 84 -7.99 -13.53 5.80
CA VAL A 84 -8.40 -12.15 5.48
C VAL A 84 -9.92 -12.09 5.28
N THR A 85 -10.49 -13.12 4.66
CA THR A 85 -11.95 -13.24 4.49
C THR A 85 -12.66 -13.35 5.84
N ALA A 86 -12.14 -14.20 6.74
CA ALA A 86 -12.68 -14.33 8.09
C ALA A 86 -12.59 -13.01 8.88
N LYS A 87 -11.48 -12.27 8.76
CA LYS A 87 -11.33 -10.93 9.35
C LYS A 87 -12.34 -9.93 8.79
N MET A 88 -12.68 -10.03 7.50
CA MET A 88 -13.71 -9.19 6.89
C MET A 88 -15.09 -9.46 7.51
N GLU A 89 -15.46 -10.70 7.69
CA GLU A 89 -16.72 -11.07 8.34
C GLU A 89 -16.78 -10.57 9.78
N GLN A 90 -15.69 -10.72 10.52
CA GLN A 90 -15.58 -10.19 11.88
C GLN A 90 -15.72 -8.66 11.91
N ALA A 91 -15.07 -7.94 11.00
CA ALA A 91 -15.15 -6.48 10.93
C ALA A 91 -16.57 -6.00 10.56
N ARG A 92 -17.24 -6.69 9.63
CA ARG A 92 -18.65 -6.41 9.27
C ARG A 92 -19.59 -6.66 10.44
N GLY A 93 -19.43 -7.76 11.16
CA GLY A 93 -20.25 -8.02 12.36
C GLY A 93 -20.06 -6.95 13.43
N ALA A 94 -18.84 -6.43 13.60
CA ALA A 94 -18.57 -5.31 14.49
C ALA A 94 -19.21 -3.99 14.01
N GLU A 95 -19.22 -3.72 12.70
CA GLU A 95 -19.90 -2.56 12.11
C GLU A 95 -21.40 -2.64 12.33
N GLU A 96 -22.02 -3.79 12.05
CA GLU A 96 -23.46 -4.02 12.27
C GLU A 96 -23.86 -3.83 13.75
N ALA A 97 -23.05 -4.35 14.67
CA ALA A 97 -23.29 -4.16 16.11
C ALA A 97 -23.20 -2.68 16.51
N ALA A 98 -22.21 -1.96 15.98
CA ALA A 98 -22.06 -0.52 16.23
C ALA A 98 -23.22 0.28 15.63
N GLN A 99 -23.67 -0.05 14.44
CA GLN A 99 -24.84 0.56 13.79
C GLN A 99 -26.10 0.34 14.62
N ALA A 100 -26.35 -0.88 15.09
CA ALA A 100 -27.49 -1.19 15.95
C ALA A 100 -27.47 -0.38 17.26
N MET A 101 -26.28 -0.16 17.84
CA MET A 101 -26.12 0.71 19.03
C MET A 101 -26.41 2.19 18.70
N SER A 102 -25.94 2.69 17.57
CA SER A 102 -26.21 4.06 17.12
C SER A 102 -27.69 4.28 16.85
N GLU A 103 -28.33 3.33 16.16
CA GLU A 103 -29.78 3.38 15.93
C GLU A 103 -30.58 3.38 17.24
N LYS A 104 -30.16 2.55 18.22
CA LYS A 104 -30.79 2.53 19.55
C LYS A 104 -30.65 3.86 20.25
N ALA A 105 -29.47 4.49 20.21
CA ALA A 105 -29.25 5.81 20.80
C ALA A 105 -30.08 6.90 20.09
N ASN A 106 -30.18 6.85 18.77
CA ASN A 106 -30.95 7.79 17.96
C ASN A 106 -32.46 7.60 18.11
N ARG A 107 -32.94 6.37 18.26
CA ARG A 107 -34.35 6.08 18.51
C ARG A 107 -34.82 6.61 19.85
N GLY A 108 -33.90 6.75 20.80
CA GLY A 108 -34.17 7.31 22.12
C GLY A 108 -34.96 6.38 23.03
N THR A 109 -35.68 6.98 23.99
CA THR A 109 -36.50 6.25 25.00
C THR A 109 -37.69 5.55 24.33
N ARG A 110 -38.03 4.36 24.79
CA ARG A 110 -39.21 3.63 24.32
C ARG A 110 -40.50 4.41 24.59
N ARG A 111 -41.41 4.40 23.63
CA ARG A 111 -42.70 5.12 23.70
C ARG A 111 -43.48 4.81 25.02
N GLU A 112 -43.46 3.55 25.44
CA GLU A 112 -44.12 3.08 26.64
C GLU A 112 -43.54 3.73 27.92
N GLN A 113 -42.22 3.93 27.96
CA GLN A 113 -41.55 4.58 29.05
C GLN A 113 -41.85 6.09 29.10
N VAL A 114 -41.89 6.75 27.94
CA VAL A 114 -42.31 8.16 27.83
C VAL A 114 -43.75 8.33 28.29
N GLN A 115 -44.65 7.43 27.84
CA GLN A 115 -46.08 7.46 28.25
C GLN A 115 -46.23 7.21 29.74
N GLY A 116 -45.49 6.26 30.34
CA GLY A 116 -45.53 5.99 31.76
C GLY A 116 -45.07 7.22 32.58
N ALA A 117 -44.01 7.89 32.16
CA ALA A 117 -43.55 9.12 32.83
C ALA A 117 -44.56 10.26 32.68
N LEU A 118 -45.25 10.39 31.54
CA LEU A 118 -46.32 11.36 31.33
C LEU A 118 -47.49 11.14 32.29
N GLU A 119 -47.96 9.90 32.47
CA GLU A 119 -49.06 9.59 33.34
C GLU A 119 -48.66 9.83 34.81
N MET A 120 -47.41 9.58 35.22
CA MET A 120 -46.89 9.94 36.53
C MET A 120 -46.91 11.44 36.75
N TRP A 121 -46.51 12.24 35.78
CA TRP A 121 -46.56 13.70 35.86
C TRP A 121 -48.01 14.19 35.94
N LYS A 122 -48.94 13.71 35.14
CA LYS A 122 -50.38 14.01 35.20
C LYS A 122 -50.96 13.72 36.61
N LYS A 123 -50.59 12.56 37.18
CA LYS A 123 -51.00 12.21 38.55
C LYS A 123 -50.51 13.23 39.56
N ALA A 124 -49.26 13.66 39.46
CA ALA A 124 -48.69 14.68 40.36
C ALA A 124 -49.36 16.05 40.16
N GLN A 125 -49.68 16.46 38.96
CA GLN A 125 -50.46 17.67 38.65
C GLN A 125 -51.86 17.64 39.34
N ALA A 126 -52.53 16.51 39.27
CA ALA A 126 -53.84 16.35 39.96
C ALA A 126 -53.65 16.49 41.48
N GLY A 127 -52.53 15.98 42.04
CA GLY A 127 -52.17 16.16 43.42
C GLY A 127 -51.98 17.64 43.85
N VAL A 128 -51.25 18.41 43.04
CA VAL A 128 -51.09 19.87 43.20
C VAL A 128 -52.45 20.59 43.17
N ALA A 129 -53.29 20.26 42.21
CA ALA A 129 -54.62 20.89 42.11
C ALA A 129 -55.51 20.67 43.33
N ILE A 130 -55.43 19.49 43.94
CA ILE A 130 -56.14 19.19 45.19
C ILE A 130 -55.54 19.97 46.37
N ALA A 131 -54.20 19.98 46.50
CA ALA A 131 -53.48 20.67 47.56
C ALA A 131 -53.72 22.20 47.48
N GLU A 132 -53.70 22.78 46.30
CA GLU A 132 -53.99 24.20 46.11
C GLU A 132 -55.46 24.57 46.48
N LYS A 133 -56.45 23.75 46.09
CA LYS A 133 -57.82 23.95 46.49
C LYS A 133 -57.95 23.92 47.99
N THR A 134 -57.29 22.98 48.66
CA THR A 134 -57.30 22.85 50.09
C THR A 134 -56.64 24.05 50.77
N TYR A 135 -55.49 24.47 50.31
CA TYR A 135 -54.77 25.64 50.81
C TYR A 135 -55.61 26.92 50.67
N LYS A 136 -56.21 27.19 49.53
CA LYS A 136 -57.07 28.33 49.29
C LYS A 136 -58.27 28.32 50.29
N ARG A 137 -58.90 27.16 50.54
CA ARG A 137 -59.98 27.05 51.45
C ARG A 137 -59.53 27.34 52.94
N ILE A 138 -58.43 26.75 53.34
CA ILE A 138 -57.92 26.94 54.73
C ILE A 138 -57.39 28.39 54.90
N LYS A 139 -56.81 28.96 53.88
CA LYS A 139 -56.39 30.37 53.92
C LYS A 139 -57.55 31.33 54.13
N ASN A 140 -58.67 31.14 53.47
CA ASN A 140 -59.85 31.96 53.65
C ASN A 140 -60.41 31.81 55.08
N LEU A 141 -60.50 30.57 55.61
CA LEU A 141 -60.92 30.33 56.97
C LEU A 141 -59.95 30.92 58.02
N TYR A 142 -58.69 30.98 57.75
CA TYR A 142 -57.71 31.65 58.58
C TYR A 142 -57.87 33.18 58.58
N ASP A 143 -58.06 33.75 57.39
CA ASP A 143 -58.32 35.18 57.20
C ASP A 143 -59.60 35.62 57.92
N GLU A 144 -60.61 34.70 58.03
CA GLU A 144 -61.88 34.89 58.82
C GLU A 144 -61.73 34.58 60.33
N GLY A 145 -60.51 34.17 60.77
CA GLY A 145 -60.25 33.88 62.23
C GLY A 145 -60.80 32.52 62.69
N VAL A 146 -61.23 31.61 61.79
CA VAL A 146 -61.86 30.33 62.14
C VAL A 146 -60.86 29.23 62.46
N VAL A 147 -59.64 29.26 61.87
CA VAL A 147 -58.60 28.26 62.09
C VAL A 147 -57.34 28.88 62.61
N PRO A 148 -56.49 28.15 63.40
CA PRO A 148 -55.22 28.66 63.93
C PRO A 148 -54.14 28.68 62.84
N ALA A 149 -53.10 29.54 62.96
CA ALA A 149 -51.96 29.69 62.11
C ALA A 149 -51.24 28.33 61.78
N GLN A 150 -51.10 27.50 62.84
CA GLN A 150 -50.52 26.16 62.74
C GLN A 150 -51.19 25.31 61.64
N LYS A 151 -52.53 25.44 61.50
CA LYS A 151 -53.25 24.68 60.43
C LYS A 151 -52.98 25.20 59.01
N LEU A 152 -52.81 26.52 58.89
CA LEU A 152 -52.40 27.16 57.68
C LEU A 152 -50.97 26.73 57.24
N ASP A 153 -50.05 26.72 58.25
CA ASP A 153 -48.65 26.32 58.01
C ASP A 153 -48.57 24.85 57.57
N GLU A 154 -49.33 23.93 58.19
CA GLU A 154 -49.41 22.52 57.83
C GLU A 154 -49.88 22.34 56.38
N ILE A 155 -50.97 23.01 56.02
CA ILE A 155 -51.51 22.89 54.67
C ILE A 155 -50.63 23.59 53.62
N SER A 156 -49.96 24.68 53.99
CA SER A 156 -48.93 25.30 53.13
C SER A 156 -47.79 24.32 52.84
N ALA A 157 -47.26 23.67 53.87
CA ALA A 157 -46.21 22.67 53.72
C ALA A 157 -46.63 21.47 52.82
N GLN A 158 -47.91 21.01 53.01
CA GLN A 158 -48.48 19.96 52.17
C GLN A 158 -48.60 20.39 50.67
N ARG A 159 -49.00 21.65 50.41
CA ARG A 159 -49.05 22.21 49.04
C ARG A 159 -47.63 22.25 48.45
N ASP A 160 -46.66 22.77 49.21
CA ASP A 160 -45.27 22.89 48.72
C ASP A 160 -44.64 21.51 48.45
N ALA A 161 -44.93 20.51 49.26
CA ALA A 161 -44.54 19.12 49.00
C ALA A 161 -45.17 18.55 47.73
N ALA A 162 -46.49 18.86 47.49
CA ALA A 162 -47.13 18.44 46.23
C ALA A 162 -46.50 19.11 44.99
N VAL A 163 -46.19 20.41 45.07
CA VAL A 163 -45.49 21.14 43.99
C VAL A 163 -44.11 20.59 43.75
N ALA A 164 -43.35 20.26 44.80
CA ALA A 164 -42.04 19.62 44.64
C ALA A 164 -42.13 18.25 43.97
N THR A 165 -43.15 17.45 44.30
CA THR A 165 -43.42 16.14 43.68
C THR A 165 -43.77 16.29 42.20
N GLU A 166 -44.58 17.29 41.84
CA GLU A 166 -44.94 17.58 40.45
C GLU A 166 -43.69 17.96 39.64
N ARG A 167 -42.84 18.85 40.14
CA ARG A 167 -41.59 19.26 39.48
C ARG A 167 -40.65 18.06 39.25
N ALA A 168 -40.54 17.16 40.21
CA ALA A 168 -39.74 15.95 40.10
C ALA A 168 -40.29 15.02 38.97
N ALA A 169 -41.63 14.81 38.97
CA ALA A 169 -42.27 14.00 37.96
C ALA A 169 -42.16 14.64 36.54
N HIS A 170 -42.27 15.97 36.45
CA HIS A 170 -42.06 16.71 35.20
C HIS A 170 -40.62 16.55 34.67
N SER A 171 -39.63 16.70 35.53
CA SER A 171 -38.24 16.50 35.18
C SER A 171 -37.99 15.08 34.66
N GLN A 172 -38.63 14.09 35.26
CA GLN A 172 -38.52 12.69 34.84
C GLN A 172 -39.17 12.44 33.47
N TYR A 173 -40.32 13.07 33.20
CA TYR A 173 -40.95 13.07 31.87
C TYR A 173 -40.05 13.74 30.83
N GLN A 174 -39.49 14.91 31.13
CA GLN A 174 -38.57 15.60 30.21
C GLN A 174 -37.33 14.75 29.89
N MET A 175 -36.72 14.10 30.87
CA MET A 175 -35.61 13.17 30.64
C MET A 175 -36.01 12.01 29.72
N ALA A 176 -37.22 11.45 29.90
CA ALA A 176 -37.73 10.40 29.05
C ALA A 176 -37.99 10.88 27.60
N VAL A 177 -38.52 12.08 27.41
CA VAL A 177 -38.76 12.69 26.10
C VAL A 177 -37.45 13.02 25.36
N ASN A 178 -36.47 13.61 26.09
CA ASN A 178 -35.19 13.98 25.50
C ASN A 178 -34.36 12.77 25.10
N GLY A 179 -34.55 11.62 25.76
CA GLY A 179 -33.87 10.37 25.44
C GLY A 179 -32.34 10.44 25.69
N ALA A 180 -31.56 9.78 24.84
CA ALA A 180 -30.11 9.77 24.93
C ALA A 180 -29.53 11.18 24.75
N GLN A 181 -28.50 11.50 25.51
CA GLN A 181 -27.81 12.78 25.44
C GLN A 181 -27.12 12.94 24.09
N ARG A 182 -26.84 14.15 23.68
CA ARG A 182 -26.16 14.46 22.43
C ARG A 182 -24.78 13.81 22.36
N GLU A 183 -24.10 13.78 23.50
CA GLU A 183 -22.77 13.18 23.68
C GLU A 183 -22.82 11.65 23.48
N ASP A 184 -23.87 10.99 23.99
CA ASP A 184 -24.06 9.54 23.82
C ASP A 184 -24.30 9.18 22.36
N LYS A 185 -25.09 9.99 21.64
CA LYS A 185 -25.31 9.83 20.20
C LYS A 185 -24.01 10.03 19.40
N ALA A 186 -23.25 11.08 19.71
CA ALA A 186 -21.97 11.35 19.07
C ALA A 186 -20.95 10.21 19.35
N ALA A 187 -20.92 9.68 20.58
CA ALA A 187 -20.07 8.55 20.94
C ALA A 187 -20.45 7.26 20.15
N ALA A 188 -21.76 7.00 19.99
CA ALA A 188 -22.24 5.88 19.22
C ALA A 188 -21.89 6.04 17.70
N GLU A 189 -22.06 7.22 17.15
CA GLU A 189 -21.66 7.53 15.77
C GLU A 189 -20.14 7.39 15.55
N ALA A 190 -19.33 7.85 16.50
CA ALA A 190 -17.88 7.68 16.45
C ALA A 190 -17.49 6.19 16.50
N THR A 191 -18.26 5.35 17.22
CA THR A 191 -18.04 3.90 17.25
C THR A 191 -18.36 3.27 15.91
N VAL A 192 -19.42 3.69 15.23
CA VAL A 192 -19.74 3.25 13.84
C VAL A 192 -18.61 3.65 12.87
N ALA A 193 -18.15 4.91 12.97
CA ALA A 193 -17.06 5.39 12.10
C ALA A 193 -15.77 4.56 12.29
N ARG A 194 -15.44 4.21 13.53
CA ARG A 194 -14.29 3.34 13.85
C ARG A 194 -14.47 1.93 13.29
N ALA A 195 -15.63 1.33 13.45
CA ALA A 195 -15.93 -0.01 12.90
C ALA A 195 -15.88 -0.03 11.37
N ARG A 196 -16.41 1.00 10.71
CA ARG A 196 -16.29 1.18 9.26
C ARG A 196 -14.84 1.35 8.81
N GLY A 197 -14.02 2.04 9.60
CA GLY A 197 -12.57 2.13 9.37
C GLY A 197 -11.91 0.75 9.33
N ALA A 198 -12.26 -0.13 10.28
CA ALA A 198 -11.76 -1.50 10.31
C ALA A 198 -12.21 -2.33 9.09
N VAL A 199 -13.46 -2.18 8.64
CA VAL A 199 -13.94 -2.83 7.40
C VAL A 199 -13.13 -2.35 6.19
N ASN A 200 -12.88 -1.04 6.07
CA ASN A 200 -12.12 -0.48 4.97
C ASN A 200 -10.65 -0.95 4.97
N GLU A 201 -10.06 -1.10 6.15
CA GLU A 201 -8.70 -1.65 6.30
C GLU A 201 -8.63 -3.09 5.74
N VAL A 202 -9.52 -3.97 6.21
CA VAL A 202 -9.56 -5.36 5.73
C VAL A 202 -9.93 -5.44 4.25
N ALA A 203 -10.82 -4.59 3.76
CA ALA A 203 -11.14 -4.49 2.34
C ALA A 203 -9.90 -4.12 1.49
N SER A 204 -8.98 -3.32 2.04
CA SER A 204 -7.69 -3.06 1.39
C SER A 204 -6.83 -4.31 1.29
N TYR A 205 -6.77 -5.14 2.34
CA TYR A 205 -6.04 -6.41 2.29
C TYR A 205 -6.65 -7.41 1.31
N ILE A 206 -7.98 -7.44 1.17
CA ILE A 206 -8.65 -8.29 0.17
C ILE A 206 -8.25 -7.86 -1.25
N ARG A 207 -8.17 -6.56 -1.54
CA ARG A 207 -7.70 -6.10 -2.86
C ARG A 207 -6.27 -6.56 -3.17
N GLU A 208 -5.41 -6.62 -2.15
CA GLU A 208 -4.03 -7.10 -2.26
C GLU A 208 -3.91 -8.63 -2.47
N THR A 209 -5.01 -9.39 -2.44
CA THR A 209 -4.99 -10.82 -2.80
C THR A 209 -5.02 -11.02 -4.32
N VAL A 210 -5.32 -9.99 -5.10
CA VAL A 210 -5.24 -9.98 -6.56
C VAL A 210 -4.13 -9.03 -6.96
N LEU A 211 -2.99 -9.58 -7.38
CA LEU A 211 -1.84 -8.78 -7.76
C LEU A 211 -1.91 -8.43 -9.25
N THR A 212 -1.65 -7.17 -9.54
CA THR A 212 -1.67 -6.62 -10.90
C THR A 212 -0.31 -6.08 -11.30
N ALA A 213 -0.05 -5.99 -12.59
CA ALA A 213 1.15 -5.39 -13.13
C ALA A 213 1.20 -3.88 -12.80
N SER A 214 2.35 -3.41 -12.30
CA SER A 214 2.55 -2.00 -11.95
C SER A 214 2.93 -1.15 -13.16
N ALA A 215 3.51 -1.77 -14.20
CA ALA A 215 3.95 -1.15 -15.44
C ALA A 215 3.84 -2.16 -16.59
N ASP A 216 3.89 -1.65 -17.82
CA ASP A 216 3.98 -2.48 -19.02
C ASP A 216 5.33 -3.23 -19.04
N GLY A 217 5.32 -4.49 -19.45
CA GLY A 217 6.54 -5.30 -19.47
C GLY A 217 6.30 -6.74 -19.92
N GLU A 218 7.30 -7.58 -19.71
CA GLU A 218 7.26 -9.01 -19.97
C GLU A 218 7.56 -9.79 -18.68
N VAL A 219 6.79 -10.83 -18.40
CA VAL A 219 7.03 -11.71 -17.24
C VAL A 219 8.32 -12.49 -17.48
N SER A 220 9.38 -12.19 -16.73
CA SER A 220 10.69 -12.83 -16.89
C SER A 220 10.80 -14.14 -16.12
N GLU A 221 10.24 -14.20 -14.90
CA GLU A 221 10.36 -15.39 -14.05
C GLU A 221 9.19 -15.48 -13.07
N ILE A 222 8.71 -16.69 -12.81
CA ILE A 222 7.67 -17.01 -11.81
C ILE A 222 8.26 -17.99 -10.79
N PHE A 223 8.41 -17.57 -9.54
CA PHE A 223 9.09 -18.34 -8.50
C PHE A 223 8.23 -19.47 -7.90
N PRO A 224 7.02 -19.19 -7.34
CA PRO A 224 6.21 -20.21 -6.71
C PRO A 224 5.32 -20.95 -7.72
N LYS A 225 4.79 -22.09 -7.30
CA LYS A 225 3.81 -22.85 -8.07
C LYS A 225 2.40 -22.70 -7.49
N VAL A 226 1.39 -22.98 -8.30
CA VAL A 226 -0.01 -23.04 -7.84
C VAL A 226 -0.12 -24.01 -6.67
N GLY A 227 -0.78 -23.57 -5.59
CA GLY A 227 -0.93 -24.32 -4.35
C GLY A 227 0.15 -24.04 -3.31
N GLU A 228 1.25 -23.34 -3.63
CA GLU A 228 2.28 -22.97 -2.67
C GLU A 228 1.83 -21.79 -1.80
N LEU A 229 2.28 -21.79 -0.54
CA LEU A 229 2.06 -20.71 0.40
C LEU A 229 3.16 -19.65 0.23
N VAL A 230 2.78 -18.40 0.03
CA VAL A 230 3.70 -17.26 -0.05
C VAL A 230 3.51 -16.34 1.15
N GLY A 231 4.62 -15.90 1.72
CA GLY A 231 4.63 -14.95 2.83
C GLY A 231 4.47 -13.50 2.35
N GLN A 232 4.26 -12.60 3.30
CA GLN A 232 4.27 -11.18 3.03
C GLN A 232 5.64 -10.73 2.49
N GLY A 233 5.66 -10.02 1.37
CA GLY A 233 6.87 -9.52 0.73
C GLY A 233 7.68 -10.57 -0.02
N SER A 234 7.25 -11.84 -0.03
CA SER A 234 7.92 -12.87 -0.84
C SER A 234 7.76 -12.57 -2.32
N PRO A 235 8.85 -12.67 -3.12
CA PRO A 235 8.76 -12.49 -4.55
C PRO A 235 7.91 -13.59 -5.18
N ILE A 236 6.97 -13.20 -6.03
CA ILE A 236 6.09 -14.13 -6.74
C ILE A 236 6.53 -14.21 -8.20
N MET A 237 6.83 -13.09 -8.81
CA MET A 237 7.37 -13.02 -10.17
C MET A 237 8.17 -11.76 -10.40
N ASN A 238 9.03 -11.80 -11.42
CA ASN A 238 9.72 -10.64 -11.96
C ASN A 238 9.04 -10.22 -13.27
N VAL A 239 8.97 -8.93 -13.51
CA VAL A 239 8.50 -8.35 -14.76
C VAL A 239 9.57 -7.39 -15.28
N SER A 240 10.03 -7.62 -16.50
CA SER A 240 11.04 -6.82 -17.20
C SER A 240 10.38 -5.70 -17.98
N VAL A 241 10.83 -4.45 -17.76
CA VAL A 241 10.33 -3.26 -18.47
C VAL A 241 11.11 -3.11 -19.76
N MET A 242 10.57 -3.61 -20.87
CA MET A 242 11.28 -3.72 -22.14
C MET A 242 11.70 -2.39 -22.79
N ASP A 243 11.12 -1.29 -22.35
CA ASP A 243 11.46 0.05 -22.84
C ASP A 243 12.70 0.67 -22.13
N ASP A 244 13.19 0.02 -21.07
CA ASP A 244 14.33 0.51 -20.27
C ASP A 244 15.46 -0.53 -20.27
N LEU A 245 16.14 -0.59 -21.43
CA LEU A 245 17.26 -1.50 -21.70
C LEU A 245 18.59 -0.76 -21.63
N TRP A 246 19.59 -1.37 -21.01
CA TRP A 246 20.96 -0.89 -21.05
C TRP A 246 21.93 -2.04 -21.26
N VAL A 247 23.18 -1.69 -21.57
CA VAL A 247 24.26 -2.67 -21.74
C VAL A 247 25.36 -2.36 -20.73
N THR A 248 25.70 -3.37 -19.94
CA THR A 248 26.79 -3.28 -18.97
C THR A 248 28.06 -3.88 -19.59
N PHE A 249 29.14 -3.09 -19.60
CA PHE A 249 30.46 -3.50 -20.03
C PHE A 249 31.43 -3.49 -18.88
N ASN A 250 32.20 -4.57 -18.72
CA ASN A 250 33.35 -4.61 -17.81
C ASN A 250 34.59 -4.20 -18.59
N VAL A 251 35.01 -2.94 -18.44
CA VAL A 251 36.10 -2.35 -19.19
C VAL A 251 37.33 -2.25 -18.30
N ARG A 252 38.49 -2.71 -18.82
CA ARG A 252 39.77 -2.55 -18.11
C ARG A 252 40.17 -1.07 -18.05
N GLU A 253 40.89 -0.68 -17.00
CA GLU A 253 41.27 0.70 -16.74
C GLU A 253 42.10 1.33 -17.87
N ASP A 254 42.99 0.56 -18.51
CA ASP A 254 43.81 1.01 -19.63
C ASP A 254 42.99 1.46 -20.84
N LEU A 255 41.79 0.90 -21.04
CA LEU A 255 40.85 1.22 -22.13
C LEU A 255 39.89 2.37 -21.77
N LEU A 256 39.74 2.68 -20.48
CA LEU A 256 38.90 3.79 -20.02
C LEU A 256 39.42 5.18 -20.38
N LYS A 257 40.69 5.29 -20.77
CA LYS A 257 41.37 6.57 -21.01
C LYS A 257 40.64 7.51 -21.97
N ASN A 258 39.91 6.96 -22.92
CA ASN A 258 39.15 7.71 -23.94
C ASN A 258 37.63 7.67 -23.73
N LEU A 259 37.13 6.99 -22.69
CA LEU A 259 35.71 6.84 -22.43
C LEU A 259 35.24 7.93 -21.46
N LYS A 260 34.28 8.76 -21.90
CA LYS A 260 33.72 9.84 -21.10
C LYS A 260 32.20 9.68 -21.02
N MET A 261 31.61 10.21 -19.96
CA MET A 261 30.16 10.34 -19.88
C MET A 261 29.60 11.06 -21.12
N GLY A 262 28.56 10.49 -21.72
CA GLY A 262 27.96 11.01 -22.96
C GLY A 262 28.65 10.59 -24.25
N ALA A 263 29.78 9.86 -24.21
CA ALA A 263 30.41 9.32 -25.40
C ALA A 263 29.49 8.30 -26.10
N VAL A 264 29.54 8.29 -27.43
CA VAL A 264 28.84 7.28 -28.23
C VAL A 264 29.84 6.19 -28.59
N VAL A 265 29.50 4.95 -28.25
CA VAL A 265 30.29 3.76 -28.60
C VAL A 265 29.46 2.86 -29.48
N LYS A 266 30.13 2.16 -30.39
CA LYS A 266 29.50 1.23 -31.30
C LYS A 266 29.57 -0.19 -30.77
N GLY A 267 28.45 -0.87 -30.72
CA GLY A 267 28.36 -2.27 -30.35
C GLY A 267 27.77 -3.11 -31.45
N PHE A 268 28.23 -4.35 -31.53
CA PHE A 268 27.69 -5.34 -32.47
C PHE A 268 26.88 -6.37 -31.70
N VAL A 269 25.65 -6.61 -32.14
CA VAL A 269 24.76 -7.59 -31.50
C VAL A 269 24.72 -8.85 -32.36
N PRO A 270 25.39 -9.94 -31.94
CA PRO A 270 25.44 -11.19 -32.71
C PRO A 270 24.07 -11.80 -32.98
N ALA A 271 23.14 -11.69 -32.02
CA ALA A 271 21.77 -12.20 -32.15
C ALA A 271 20.94 -11.46 -33.24
N LEU A 272 21.41 -10.31 -33.72
CA LEU A 272 20.77 -9.50 -34.74
C LEU A 272 21.66 -9.42 -36.00
N ASP A 273 22.22 -10.54 -36.42
CA ASP A 273 23.10 -10.64 -37.59
C ASP A 273 24.31 -9.68 -37.56
N ASN A 274 24.93 -9.51 -36.38
CA ASN A 274 26.00 -8.55 -36.14
C ASN A 274 25.64 -7.09 -36.45
N ARG A 275 24.41 -6.71 -36.26
CA ARG A 275 23.94 -5.34 -36.45
C ARG A 275 24.70 -4.39 -35.55
N GLU A 276 25.20 -3.32 -36.17
CA GLU A 276 25.84 -2.22 -35.43
C GLU A 276 24.79 -1.34 -34.75
N ILE A 277 24.98 -1.06 -33.46
CA ILE A 277 24.10 -0.21 -32.62
C ILE A 277 24.95 0.85 -31.97
N ASP A 278 24.53 2.11 -32.08
CA ASP A 278 25.11 3.22 -31.33
C ASP A 278 24.59 3.23 -29.90
N MET A 279 25.52 3.17 -28.94
CA MET A 279 25.21 3.20 -27.51
C MET A 279 25.83 4.44 -26.86
N LYS A 280 25.06 5.12 -26.05
CA LYS A 280 25.54 6.30 -25.31
C LYS A 280 25.95 5.90 -23.90
N VAL A 281 27.15 6.24 -23.51
CA VAL A 281 27.62 6.06 -22.13
C VAL A 281 26.88 7.02 -21.20
N TYR A 282 26.03 6.50 -20.34
CA TYR A 282 25.27 7.30 -19.36
C TYR A 282 25.76 7.13 -17.92
N TYR A 283 26.49 6.03 -17.64
CA TYR A 283 27.00 5.77 -16.29
C TYR A 283 28.37 5.07 -16.34
N LEU A 284 29.29 5.53 -15.53
CA LEU A 284 30.59 4.90 -15.30
C LEU A 284 30.67 4.61 -13.79
N LYS A 285 30.70 3.32 -13.45
CA LYS A 285 30.84 2.88 -12.06
C LYS A 285 32.32 2.70 -11.75
N ASP A 286 32.81 3.43 -10.75
CA ASP A 286 34.13 3.21 -10.21
C ASP A 286 34.10 1.98 -9.29
N LEU A 287 34.72 0.89 -9.74
CA LEU A 287 34.85 -0.36 -9.00
C LEU A 287 36.19 -0.38 -8.26
N GLY A 288 36.42 0.54 -7.34
CA GLY A 288 37.66 0.69 -6.56
C GLY A 288 38.10 -0.54 -5.76
N SER A 289 37.35 -1.64 -5.77
CA SER A 289 37.71 -2.88 -5.04
C SER A 289 38.32 -3.98 -5.89
N TYR A 290 38.34 -3.84 -7.24
CA TYR A 290 38.88 -4.86 -8.16
C TYR A 290 40.07 -4.40 -8.99
N ALA A 291 40.53 -3.17 -8.79
CA ALA A 291 41.69 -2.61 -9.50
C ALA A 291 43.05 -2.91 -8.84
N ALA A 292 43.11 -3.85 -7.91
CA ALA A 292 44.31 -4.22 -7.17
C ALA A 292 44.81 -5.62 -7.52
N TRP A 293 44.95 -5.91 -8.82
CA TRP A 293 45.68 -7.11 -9.28
C TRP A 293 46.57 -6.76 -10.50
#